data_1263dd953a9b86f35bb5ca818204d7c0
#
_entry.id   1263dd953a9b86f35bb5ca818204d7c0
#
_cell.length_a   1.000
_cell.length_b   1.000
_cell.length_c   1.000
_cell.angle_alpha   90.00
_cell.angle_beta   90.00
_cell.angle_gamma   90.00
#
_symmetry.space_group_name_H-M   'P 1'
#
loop_
_entity.id
_entity.type
_entity.pdbx_description
1 polymer ?
#
loop_
_entity_poly.entity_id
_entity_poly.type
_entity_poly.pdbx_seq_one_letter_code
_entity_poly.pdbx_strand_id
1 'polypeptide(L)'
;ANECAYATAEHVGGTYDNFVKLMNKRAKEIGCVDSNFTNPHGVPDPNHVTSAYDMALISREAIMNETFRLIVGTSRYTIPPTNKHTMETYIVNHHEMLNYYKTGKYIYDSCIGGKTGFTDAALNTLVTYAERDGMTLICVVMRAGNGVQYTDTTSLFNYCFDNFQVQNISKDNAALINEQITDQMNFQSMESYVKMNEDASVIIPKTATFKDTTSKMNYDGKKSKNIGSLDYYYGTHYVGGSQIQIVEKKIEQFPFSNASTNIDEKTKKVVQVDWKFIFITVLIIAAIVGFVILIIYVVRNFYLLRYEFNQRRKEKIKNKKQKKKDSNQKQ
;
A
#
# COMPACT_ATOMS: atom_id res chain seq x y z
N ALA A 1 1.43 -23.35 0.73
CA ALA A 1 1.51 -21.87 0.81
C ALA A 1 2.94 -21.34 0.96
N ASN A 2 3.87 -22.13 1.51
CA ASN A 2 5.27 -21.69 1.69
C ASN A 2 5.97 -21.49 0.34
N GLU A 3 5.66 -22.34 -0.64
CA GLU A 3 6.17 -22.23 -2.01
C GLU A 3 5.71 -20.94 -2.68
N CYS A 4 4.46 -20.50 -2.43
CA CYS A 4 3.96 -19.24 -2.96
C CYS A 4 4.69 -18.05 -2.32
N ALA A 5 4.96 -18.12 -1.01
CA ALA A 5 5.73 -17.08 -0.32
C ALA A 5 7.16 -17.00 -0.86
N TYR A 6 7.79 -18.16 -1.11
CA TYR A 6 9.11 -18.24 -1.72
C TYR A 6 9.13 -17.61 -3.12
N ALA A 7 8.21 -18.04 -4.00
CA ALA A 7 8.14 -17.54 -5.38
C ALA A 7 7.84 -16.04 -5.43
N THR A 8 6.98 -15.53 -4.53
CA THR A 8 6.69 -14.09 -4.43
C THR A 8 7.93 -13.34 -3.97
N ALA A 9 8.66 -13.87 -2.98
CA ALA A 9 9.88 -13.26 -2.48
C ALA A 9 10.96 -13.17 -3.58
N GLU A 10 11.15 -14.23 -4.34
CA GLU A 10 12.09 -14.24 -5.46
C GLU A 10 11.68 -13.26 -6.56
N HIS A 11 10.40 -13.20 -6.90
CA HIS A 11 9.88 -12.26 -7.89
C HIS A 11 10.09 -10.79 -7.48
N VAL A 12 9.76 -10.44 -6.24
CA VAL A 12 9.85 -9.06 -5.74
C VAL A 12 11.29 -8.65 -5.45
N GLY A 13 12.08 -9.55 -4.87
CA GLY A 13 13.46 -9.30 -4.48
C GLY A 13 14.49 -9.48 -5.60
N GLY A 14 14.08 -10.08 -6.74
CA GLY A 14 14.99 -10.59 -7.77
C GLY A 14 15.75 -11.85 -7.35
N THR A 15 16.02 -12.00 -6.06
CA THR A 15 16.53 -13.20 -5.41
C THR A 15 15.92 -13.35 -4.02
N TYR A 16 15.85 -14.56 -3.54
CA TYR A 16 15.41 -14.89 -2.19
C TYR A 16 16.18 -14.11 -1.10
N ASP A 17 17.50 -14.14 -1.16
CA ASP A 17 18.37 -13.48 -0.19
C ASP A 17 18.19 -11.95 -0.17
N ASN A 18 17.99 -11.36 -1.34
CA ASN A 18 17.74 -9.93 -1.43
C ASN A 18 16.37 -9.57 -0.82
N PHE A 19 15.35 -10.42 -1.03
CA PHE A 19 14.05 -10.18 -0.40
C PHE A 19 14.13 -10.25 1.12
N VAL A 20 14.86 -11.19 1.70
CA VAL A 20 15.09 -11.29 3.15
C VAL A 20 15.79 -10.03 3.68
N LYS A 21 16.75 -9.49 2.93
CA LYS A 21 17.39 -8.19 3.28
C LYS A 21 16.37 -7.05 3.26
N LEU A 22 15.47 -7.02 2.26
CA LEU A 22 14.40 -6.03 2.20
C LEU A 22 13.41 -6.15 3.36
N MET A 23 13.03 -7.37 3.76
CA MET A 23 12.19 -7.61 4.95
C MET A 23 12.83 -7.00 6.20
N ASN A 24 14.08 -7.32 6.48
CA ASN A 24 14.79 -6.82 7.66
C ASN A 24 15.02 -5.30 7.60
N LYS A 25 15.31 -4.76 6.42
CA LYS A 25 15.43 -3.32 6.22
C LYS A 25 14.11 -2.63 6.56
N ARG A 26 12.98 -3.12 6.00
CA ARG A 26 11.67 -2.53 6.25
C ARG A 26 11.25 -2.64 7.70
N ALA A 27 11.48 -3.78 8.34
CA ALA A 27 11.22 -3.95 9.76
C ALA A 27 11.92 -2.87 10.61
N LYS A 28 13.19 -2.60 10.36
CA LYS A 28 13.94 -1.53 11.04
C LYS A 28 13.39 -0.13 10.75
N GLU A 29 13.01 0.15 9.50
CA GLU A 29 12.44 1.45 9.11
C GLU A 29 11.14 1.78 9.84
N ILE A 30 10.32 0.78 10.13
CA ILE A 30 9.05 0.95 10.86
C ILE A 30 9.20 0.85 12.39
N GLY A 31 10.45 0.71 12.88
CA GLY A 31 10.76 0.75 14.30
C GLY A 31 10.84 -0.60 15.03
N CYS A 32 10.89 -1.73 14.30
CA CYS A 32 11.11 -3.04 14.92
C CYS A 32 12.54 -3.16 15.48
N VAL A 33 12.65 -3.66 16.70
CA VAL A 33 13.92 -3.80 17.42
C VAL A 33 14.27 -5.24 17.76
N ASP A 34 13.27 -6.13 17.85
CA ASP A 34 13.39 -7.52 18.27
C ASP A 34 13.21 -8.51 17.11
N SER A 35 13.20 -8.04 15.88
CA SER A 35 12.92 -8.88 14.70
C SER A 35 14.16 -9.09 13.85
N ASN A 36 14.34 -10.34 13.45
CA ASN A 36 15.29 -10.75 12.43
C ASN A 36 14.68 -11.87 11.59
N PHE A 37 14.46 -11.61 10.31
CA PHE A 37 13.90 -12.56 9.37
C PHE A 37 15.01 -13.24 8.57
N THR A 38 14.94 -14.58 8.47
CA THR A 38 15.87 -15.39 7.67
C THR A 38 15.20 -15.99 6.45
N ASN A 39 13.85 -15.94 6.40
CA ASN A 39 13.07 -16.45 5.31
C ASN A 39 11.69 -15.77 5.22
N PRO A 40 11.00 -15.79 4.04
CA PRO A 40 9.71 -15.14 3.85
C PRO A 40 8.50 -16.01 4.24
N HIS A 41 8.69 -17.28 4.52
CA HIS A 41 7.62 -18.26 4.72
C HIS A 41 7.43 -18.71 6.17
N GLY A 42 8.32 -18.33 7.10
CA GLY A 42 8.20 -18.60 8.52
C GLY A 42 8.58 -20.04 8.94
N VAL A 43 9.34 -20.77 8.12
CA VAL A 43 9.93 -22.05 8.54
C VAL A 43 10.96 -21.78 9.64
N PRO A 44 11.02 -22.62 10.70
CA PRO A 44 11.90 -22.41 11.83
C PRO A 44 13.36 -22.30 11.45
N ASP A 45 14.01 -21.29 11.97
CA ASP A 45 15.44 -21.07 11.98
C ASP A 45 15.81 -20.42 13.31
N PRO A 46 16.92 -20.77 13.96
CA PRO A 46 17.29 -20.19 15.26
C PRO A 46 17.40 -18.68 15.28
N ASN A 47 17.70 -18.07 14.13
CA ASN A 47 17.83 -16.63 13.97
C ASN A 47 16.55 -15.97 13.44
N HIS A 48 15.48 -16.75 13.15
CA HIS A 48 14.20 -16.23 12.68
C HIS A 48 13.32 -15.88 13.88
N VAL A 49 13.46 -14.67 14.37
CA VAL A 49 12.84 -14.21 15.62
C VAL A 49 12.07 -12.91 15.43
N THR A 50 11.06 -12.72 16.26
CA THR A 50 10.28 -11.48 16.34
C THR A 50 9.63 -11.38 17.72
N SER A 51 9.06 -10.22 18.05
CA SER A 51 8.21 -10.00 19.23
C SER A 51 6.77 -9.71 18.84
N ALA A 52 5.85 -9.83 19.79
CA ALA A 52 4.44 -9.46 19.56
C ALA A 52 4.30 -7.97 19.21
N TYR A 53 5.12 -7.12 19.83
CA TYR A 53 5.15 -5.69 19.55
C TYR A 53 5.60 -5.39 18.13
N ASP A 54 6.72 -5.98 17.70
CA ASP A 54 7.23 -5.80 16.34
C ASP A 54 6.25 -6.32 15.29
N MET A 55 5.61 -7.47 15.55
CA MET A 55 4.56 -7.98 14.67
C MET A 55 3.34 -7.06 14.63
N ALA A 56 3.01 -6.36 15.71
CA ALA A 56 1.95 -5.35 15.69
C ALA A 56 2.36 -4.13 14.84
N LEU A 57 3.62 -3.68 14.89
CA LEU A 57 4.14 -2.61 14.03
C LEU A 57 4.07 -3.00 12.55
N ILE A 58 4.54 -4.20 12.20
CA ILE A 58 4.48 -4.74 10.83
C ILE A 58 3.03 -4.84 10.36
N SER A 59 2.16 -5.33 11.22
CA SER A 59 0.73 -5.49 10.94
C SER A 59 0.03 -4.15 10.74
N ARG A 60 0.40 -3.13 11.50
CA ARG A 60 -0.12 -1.77 11.36
C ARG A 60 0.24 -1.15 10.01
N GLU A 61 1.47 -1.34 9.57
CA GLU A 61 1.90 -0.89 8.26
C GLU A 61 1.16 -1.64 7.14
N ALA A 62 1.02 -2.96 7.28
CA ALA A 62 0.41 -3.80 6.26
C ALA A 62 -1.09 -3.51 6.06
N ILE A 63 -1.85 -3.30 7.15
CA ILE A 63 -3.31 -3.10 7.07
C ILE A 63 -3.71 -1.77 6.42
N MET A 64 -2.78 -0.80 6.33
CA MET A 64 -2.98 0.45 5.60
C MET A 64 -3.01 0.24 4.08
N ASN A 65 -2.56 -0.90 3.58
CA ASN A 65 -2.65 -1.27 2.19
C ASN A 65 -3.99 -1.95 1.89
N GLU A 66 -4.82 -1.32 1.05
CA GLU A 66 -6.16 -1.82 0.72
C GLU A 66 -6.14 -3.22 0.08
N THR A 67 -5.16 -3.51 -0.77
CA THR A 67 -5.02 -4.83 -1.38
C THR A 67 -4.67 -5.90 -0.35
N PHE A 68 -3.78 -5.57 0.60
CA PHE A 68 -3.47 -6.47 1.70
C PHE A 68 -4.72 -6.71 2.57
N ARG A 69 -5.45 -5.66 2.92
CA ARG A 69 -6.70 -5.72 3.69
C ARG A 69 -7.73 -6.62 3.01
N LEU A 70 -7.91 -6.47 1.70
CA LEU A 70 -8.79 -7.32 0.90
C LEU A 70 -8.37 -8.79 0.96
N ILE A 71 -7.08 -9.08 0.75
CA ILE A 71 -6.57 -10.45 0.70
C ILE A 71 -6.74 -11.16 2.06
N VAL A 72 -6.31 -10.53 3.16
CA VAL A 72 -6.38 -11.15 4.48
C VAL A 72 -7.80 -11.26 5.02
N GLY A 73 -8.72 -10.41 4.54
CA GLY A 73 -10.14 -10.42 4.87
C GLY A 73 -10.99 -11.36 4.01
N THR A 74 -10.43 -11.93 2.94
CA THR A 74 -11.18 -12.85 2.06
C THR A 74 -11.29 -14.22 2.70
N SER A 75 -12.50 -14.65 3.06
CA SER A 75 -12.77 -15.93 3.72
C SER A 75 -12.67 -17.13 2.78
N ARG A 76 -13.06 -16.95 1.51
CA ARG A 76 -13.01 -17.96 0.45
C ARG A 76 -12.67 -17.31 -0.90
N TYR A 77 -11.84 -17.99 -1.68
CA TYR A 77 -11.50 -17.57 -3.02
C TYR A 77 -11.50 -18.76 -3.98
N THR A 78 -11.96 -18.53 -5.21
CA THR A 78 -11.94 -19.54 -6.28
C THR A 78 -10.90 -19.13 -7.31
N ILE A 79 -9.89 -19.96 -7.48
CA ILE A 79 -8.91 -19.78 -8.56
C ILE A 79 -9.51 -20.40 -9.81
N PRO A 80 -9.69 -19.65 -10.91
CA PRO A 80 -10.23 -20.17 -12.16
C PRO A 80 -9.28 -21.16 -12.80
N PRO A 81 -9.76 -21.97 -13.75
CA PRO A 81 -8.92 -22.86 -14.54
C PRO A 81 -7.74 -22.12 -15.18
N THR A 82 -6.60 -22.80 -15.26
CA THR A 82 -5.38 -22.30 -15.89
C THR A 82 -4.95 -23.22 -17.04
N ASN A 83 -3.94 -22.83 -17.78
CA ASN A 83 -3.34 -23.68 -18.81
C ASN A 83 -2.64 -24.94 -18.27
N LYS A 84 -2.43 -25.02 -16.96
CA LYS A 84 -1.80 -26.17 -16.27
C LYS A 84 -2.77 -26.95 -15.39
N HIS A 85 -3.87 -26.33 -14.99
CA HIS A 85 -4.90 -26.93 -14.14
C HIS A 85 -6.28 -26.57 -14.69
N THR A 86 -6.98 -27.56 -15.23
CA THR A 86 -8.23 -27.36 -15.99
C THR A 86 -9.49 -27.23 -15.12
N MET A 87 -9.37 -27.47 -13.81
CA MET A 87 -10.47 -27.35 -12.85
C MET A 87 -10.31 -26.09 -11.99
N GLU A 88 -11.43 -25.58 -11.46
CA GLU A 88 -11.41 -24.56 -10.44
C GLU A 88 -10.78 -25.08 -9.15
N THR A 89 -10.00 -24.23 -8.48
CA THR A 89 -9.43 -24.54 -7.17
C THR A 89 -10.06 -23.66 -6.11
N TYR A 90 -10.71 -24.26 -5.14
CA TYR A 90 -11.34 -23.57 -4.02
C TYR A 90 -10.37 -23.50 -2.84
N ILE A 91 -10.01 -22.28 -2.45
CA ILE A 91 -9.20 -22.03 -1.26
C ILE A 91 -10.01 -21.34 -0.19
N VAL A 92 -9.70 -21.67 1.05
CA VAL A 92 -10.41 -21.16 2.24
C VAL A 92 -9.40 -20.58 3.20
N ASN A 93 -9.71 -19.43 3.76
CA ASN A 93 -8.85 -18.78 4.73
C ASN A 93 -8.70 -19.67 5.99
N HIS A 94 -7.49 -19.76 6.52
CA HIS A 94 -7.21 -20.54 7.72
C HIS A 94 -7.59 -19.84 9.02
N HIS A 95 -7.90 -18.55 8.97
CA HIS A 95 -8.22 -17.74 10.13
C HIS A 95 -9.64 -18.05 10.63
N GLU A 96 -9.77 -18.78 11.75
CA GLU A 96 -11.05 -19.27 12.21
C GLU A 96 -11.98 -18.19 12.79
N MET A 97 -11.47 -17.02 13.15
CA MET A 97 -12.32 -15.89 13.57
C MET A 97 -13.02 -15.20 12.39
N LEU A 98 -12.57 -15.46 11.16
CA LEU A 98 -13.14 -14.91 9.93
C LEU A 98 -13.94 -15.95 9.13
N ASN A 99 -13.63 -17.24 9.30
CA ASN A 99 -14.03 -18.28 8.37
C ASN A 99 -15.11 -19.21 8.94
N TYR A 100 -16.35 -18.98 8.51
CA TYR A 100 -17.51 -19.83 8.83
C TYR A 100 -17.43 -21.26 8.24
N TYR A 101 -16.58 -21.49 7.23
CA TYR A 101 -16.46 -22.78 6.54
C TYR A 101 -15.62 -23.81 7.30
N LYS A 102 -14.99 -23.43 8.42
CA LYS A 102 -14.27 -24.37 9.29
C LYS A 102 -15.17 -24.86 10.43
N THR A 103 -14.99 -24.32 11.62
CA THR A 103 -15.70 -24.76 12.82
C THR A 103 -16.84 -23.84 13.23
N GLY A 104 -16.81 -22.59 12.81
CA GLY A 104 -17.70 -21.55 13.31
C GLY A 104 -17.51 -21.19 14.80
N LYS A 105 -16.69 -21.97 15.52
CA LYS A 105 -16.54 -21.86 16.98
C LYS A 105 -15.92 -20.54 17.44
N TYR A 106 -15.01 -19.97 16.64
CA TYR A 106 -14.22 -18.81 17.01
C TYR A 106 -14.59 -17.55 16.22
N ILE A 107 -15.71 -17.59 15.51
CA ILE A 107 -16.15 -16.43 14.72
C ILE A 107 -16.25 -15.18 15.59
N TYR A 108 -15.71 -14.08 15.09
CA TYR A 108 -15.78 -12.77 15.71
C TYR A 108 -16.25 -11.75 14.68
N ASP A 109 -17.47 -11.25 14.82
CA ASP A 109 -18.16 -10.45 13.80
C ASP A 109 -17.41 -9.20 13.37
N SER A 110 -16.61 -8.62 14.29
CA SER A 110 -15.77 -7.46 13.98
C SER A 110 -14.43 -7.82 13.32
N CYS A 111 -14.13 -9.11 13.12
CA CYS A 111 -12.88 -9.55 12.49
C CYS A 111 -12.87 -9.19 11.01
N ILE A 112 -11.88 -8.42 10.58
CA ILE A 112 -11.69 -7.99 9.18
C ILE A 112 -10.55 -8.73 8.48
N GLY A 113 -9.86 -9.64 9.17
CA GLY A 113 -8.79 -10.44 8.59
C GLY A 113 -7.70 -10.81 9.55
N GLY A 114 -6.68 -11.46 9.05
CA GLY A 114 -5.51 -11.83 9.85
C GLY A 114 -4.68 -12.95 9.23
N LYS A 115 -3.74 -13.47 10.03
CA LYS A 115 -2.86 -14.58 9.63
C LYS A 115 -2.58 -15.51 10.79
N THR A 116 -2.75 -16.79 10.55
CA THR A 116 -2.38 -17.87 11.46
C THR A 116 -0.96 -18.35 11.19
N GLY A 117 -0.27 -18.83 12.20
CA GLY A 117 0.99 -19.54 12.07
C GLY A 117 1.09 -20.70 13.06
N PHE A 118 1.79 -21.74 12.69
CA PHE A 118 2.12 -22.85 13.57
C PHE A 118 3.47 -23.46 13.18
N THR A 119 4.29 -23.68 14.16
CA THR A 119 5.46 -24.58 14.12
C THR A 119 5.60 -25.22 15.49
N ASP A 120 6.30 -26.36 15.59
CA ASP A 120 6.53 -27.00 16.88
C ASP A 120 7.28 -26.09 17.89
N ALA A 121 8.19 -25.25 17.37
CA ALA A 121 8.96 -24.32 18.18
C ALA A 121 8.15 -23.09 18.63
N ALA A 122 7.36 -22.52 17.71
CA ALA A 122 6.58 -21.30 17.96
C ALA A 122 5.19 -21.57 18.53
N LEU A 123 4.70 -22.82 18.47
CA LEU A 123 3.32 -23.19 18.76
C LEU A 123 2.35 -22.38 17.87
N ASN A 124 1.11 -22.15 18.34
CA ASN A 124 0.17 -21.35 17.58
C ASN A 124 0.48 -19.86 17.73
N THR A 125 0.51 -19.18 16.61
CA THR A 125 0.63 -17.71 16.52
C THR A 125 -0.53 -17.15 15.71
N LEU A 126 -1.00 -15.99 16.10
CA LEU A 126 -2.15 -15.34 15.47
C LEU A 126 -1.95 -13.82 15.41
N VAL A 127 -2.14 -13.27 14.24
CA VAL A 127 -2.40 -11.84 14.06
C VAL A 127 -3.84 -11.69 13.60
N THR A 128 -4.60 -10.84 14.25
CA THR A 128 -6.00 -10.55 13.90
C THR A 128 -6.23 -9.06 13.85
N TYR A 129 -6.97 -8.64 12.82
CA TYR A 129 -7.47 -7.28 12.67
C TYR A 129 -8.96 -7.28 12.94
N ALA A 130 -9.43 -6.34 13.75
CA ALA A 130 -10.85 -6.15 14.03
C ALA A 130 -11.21 -4.67 13.92
N GLU A 131 -12.44 -4.40 13.47
CA GLU A 131 -12.95 -3.04 13.34
C GLU A 131 -14.35 -2.92 13.90
N ARG A 132 -14.55 -1.93 14.77
CA ARG A 132 -15.84 -1.60 15.37
C ARG A 132 -15.88 -0.11 15.72
N ASP A 133 -17.00 0.54 15.44
CA ASP A 133 -17.25 1.95 15.81
C ASP A 133 -16.13 2.93 15.39
N GLY A 134 -15.55 2.71 14.20
CA GLY A 134 -14.46 3.52 13.66
C GLY A 134 -13.09 3.22 14.28
N MET A 135 -12.99 2.26 15.19
CA MET A 135 -11.72 1.81 15.78
C MET A 135 -11.24 0.53 15.11
N THR A 136 -10.03 0.56 14.54
CA THR A 136 -9.33 -0.62 14.04
C THR A 136 -8.31 -1.07 15.09
N LEU A 137 -8.41 -2.32 15.52
CA LEU A 137 -7.50 -2.94 16.47
C LEU A 137 -6.70 -4.07 15.82
N ILE A 138 -5.48 -4.23 16.29
CA ILE A 138 -4.57 -5.31 15.92
C ILE A 138 -4.25 -6.10 17.18
N CYS A 139 -4.54 -7.40 17.17
CA CYS A 139 -4.14 -8.30 18.24
C CYS A 139 -3.10 -9.29 17.73
N VAL A 140 -2.00 -9.44 18.45
CA VAL A 140 -0.94 -10.41 18.18
C VAL A 140 -0.80 -11.35 19.35
N VAL A 141 -1.07 -12.62 19.13
CA VAL A 141 -0.88 -13.70 20.10
C VAL A 141 0.23 -14.63 19.62
N MET A 142 1.21 -14.87 20.46
CA MET A 142 2.35 -15.74 20.15
C MET A 142 2.45 -16.88 21.16
N ARG A 143 2.90 -18.04 20.69
CA ARG A 143 3.18 -19.25 21.48
C ARG A 143 1.98 -19.72 22.33
N ALA A 144 0.81 -19.74 21.74
CA ALA A 144 -0.40 -20.18 22.39
C ALA A 144 -0.69 -21.67 22.21
N GLY A 145 -1.40 -22.26 23.16
CA GLY A 145 -2.00 -23.58 22.99
C GLY A 145 -3.08 -23.59 21.90
N ASN A 146 -3.44 -24.78 21.44
CA ASN A 146 -4.45 -24.93 20.37
C ASN A 146 -5.82 -24.35 20.79
N GLY A 147 -6.31 -23.40 20.01
CA GLY A 147 -7.57 -22.69 20.25
C GLY A 147 -7.45 -21.52 21.22
N VAL A 148 -6.42 -21.48 22.06
CA VAL A 148 -6.19 -20.39 23.04
C VAL A 148 -5.91 -19.07 22.34
N GLN A 149 -5.20 -19.09 21.22
CA GLN A 149 -4.93 -17.89 20.43
C GLN A 149 -6.21 -17.14 20.01
N TYR A 150 -7.30 -17.85 19.76
CA TYR A 150 -8.58 -17.24 19.37
C TYR A 150 -9.35 -16.71 20.58
N THR A 151 -9.38 -17.45 21.69
CA THR A 151 -10.07 -17.02 22.91
C THR A 151 -9.40 -15.82 23.55
N ASP A 152 -8.07 -15.78 23.58
CA ASP A 152 -7.30 -14.65 24.07
C ASP A 152 -7.52 -13.40 23.19
N THR A 153 -7.48 -13.57 21.86
CA THR A 153 -7.77 -12.49 20.92
C THR A 153 -9.19 -11.93 21.14
N THR A 154 -10.20 -12.78 21.28
CA THR A 154 -11.58 -12.36 21.54
C THR A 154 -11.66 -11.57 22.85
N SER A 155 -11.03 -12.06 23.91
CA SER A 155 -11.03 -11.39 25.22
C SER A 155 -10.38 -10.02 25.17
N LEU A 156 -9.23 -9.91 24.49
CA LEU A 156 -8.53 -8.64 24.32
C LEU A 156 -9.32 -7.64 23.47
N PHE A 157 -9.92 -8.09 22.38
CA PHE A 157 -10.76 -7.20 21.55
C PHE A 157 -11.99 -6.72 22.30
N ASN A 158 -12.70 -7.61 23.00
CA ASN A 158 -13.84 -7.21 23.81
C ASN A 158 -13.43 -6.19 24.87
N TYR A 159 -12.35 -6.44 25.60
CA TYR A 159 -11.84 -5.48 26.55
C TYR A 159 -11.55 -4.11 25.93
N CYS A 160 -10.87 -4.08 24.79
CA CYS A 160 -10.54 -2.82 24.13
C CYS A 160 -11.79 -2.10 23.60
N PHE A 161 -12.66 -2.80 22.87
CA PHE A 161 -13.86 -2.19 22.31
C PHE A 161 -14.88 -1.77 23.38
N ASP A 162 -14.93 -2.45 24.50
CA ASP A 162 -15.87 -2.13 25.58
C ASP A 162 -15.40 -0.95 26.43
N ASN A 163 -14.09 -0.76 26.57
CA ASN A 163 -13.51 0.25 27.47
C ASN A 163 -12.94 1.48 26.78
N PHE A 164 -12.68 1.45 25.46
CA PHE A 164 -12.10 2.56 24.73
C PHE A 164 -13.01 3.05 23.61
N GLN A 165 -12.84 4.29 23.21
CA GLN A 165 -13.56 4.93 22.12
C GLN A 165 -12.62 5.78 21.26
N VAL A 166 -12.97 5.91 19.97
CA VAL A 166 -12.36 6.87 19.06
C VAL A 166 -13.13 8.18 19.15
N GLN A 167 -12.43 9.28 19.32
CA GLN A 167 -13.01 10.62 19.26
C GLN A 167 -12.30 11.43 18.17
N ASN A 168 -13.08 11.96 17.21
CA ASN A 168 -12.53 12.80 16.17
C ASN A 168 -12.17 14.16 16.75
N ILE A 169 -10.93 14.56 16.55
CA ILE A 169 -10.39 15.78 17.14
C ILE A 169 -10.95 17.01 16.41
N SER A 170 -10.91 17.00 15.07
CA SER A 170 -11.19 18.20 14.25
C SER A 170 -12.67 18.57 14.23
N LYS A 171 -13.58 17.59 14.30
CA LYS A 171 -15.03 17.83 14.24
C LYS A 171 -15.64 18.16 15.59
N ASP A 172 -15.22 17.41 16.61
CA ASP A 172 -15.88 17.45 17.92
C ASP A 172 -15.32 18.53 18.85
N ASN A 173 -14.08 18.98 18.60
CA ASN A 173 -13.32 19.81 19.53
C ASN A 173 -12.59 20.99 18.88
N ALA A 174 -13.07 21.49 17.76
CA ALA A 174 -12.40 22.53 16.98
C ALA A 174 -12.02 23.80 17.79
N ALA A 175 -12.89 24.25 18.70
CA ALA A 175 -12.63 25.44 19.54
C ALA A 175 -11.48 25.18 20.52
N LEU A 176 -11.46 24.02 21.20
CA LEU A 176 -10.39 23.65 22.14
C LEU A 176 -9.05 23.46 21.45
N ILE A 177 -9.07 22.95 20.23
CA ILE A 177 -7.88 22.73 19.42
C ILE A 177 -7.27 24.07 19.01
N ASN A 178 -8.10 25.00 18.56
CA ASN A 178 -7.64 26.33 18.15
C ASN A 178 -7.01 27.05 19.32
N GLU A 179 -7.61 26.99 20.51
CA GLU A 179 -7.03 27.53 21.75
C GLU A 179 -5.65 26.88 22.03
N GLN A 180 -5.54 25.57 22.01
CA GLN A 180 -4.29 24.87 22.27
C GLN A 180 -3.20 25.15 21.24
N ILE A 181 -3.55 25.28 19.96
CA ILE A 181 -2.60 25.68 18.92
C ILE A 181 -2.12 27.09 19.12
N THR A 182 -3.02 28.04 19.40
CA THR A 182 -2.71 29.46 19.62
C THR A 182 -1.79 29.63 20.81
N ASP A 183 -2.08 28.99 21.93
CA ASP A 183 -1.26 29.05 23.15
C ASP A 183 0.15 28.47 22.92
N GLN A 184 0.27 27.35 22.24
CA GLN A 184 1.58 26.71 22.02
C GLN A 184 2.43 27.40 20.94
N MET A 185 1.80 28.11 19.99
CA MET A 185 2.51 28.80 18.91
C MET A 185 2.80 30.28 19.23
N ASN A 186 2.29 30.83 20.35
CA ASN A 186 2.42 32.26 20.71
C ASN A 186 1.92 33.24 19.63
N PHE A 187 0.94 32.85 18.80
CA PHE A 187 0.38 33.69 17.76
C PHE A 187 -1.12 33.96 18.01
N GLN A 188 -1.45 35.21 18.33
CA GLN A 188 -2.82 35.61 18.66
C GLN A 188 -3.85 35.58 17.53
N SER A 189 -3.51 35.17 16.30
CA SER A 189 -4.44 35.25 15.16
C SER A 189 -4.20 34.24 14.06
N MET A 190 -3.73 33.02 14.39
CA MET A 190 -3.35 32.04 13.37
C MET A 190 -4.47 31.06 12.90
N GLU A 191 -5.69 31.19 13.40
CA GLU A 191 -6.83 30.32 13.02
C GLU A 191 -7.07 30.19 11.51
N SER A 192 -6.62 31.18 10.74
CA SER A 192 -6.83 31.23 9.29
C SER A 192 -5.73 30.60 8.47
N TYR A 193 -4.59 30.21 9.05
CA TYR A 193 -3.39 29.77 8.33
C TYR A 193 -2.97 28.36 8.62
N VAL A 194 -3.57 27.71 9.61
CA VAL A 194 -3.21 26.36 10.04
C VAL A 194 -4.43 25.45 9.94
N LYS A 195 -4.25 24.29 9.31
CA LYS A 195 -5.28 23.27 9.21
C LYS A 195 -4.74 21.95 9.76
N MET A 196 -5.56 21.28 10.57
CA MET A 196 -5.34 19.91 10.99
C MET A 196 -5.94 18.94 9.97
N ASN A 197 -5.46 17.70 9.99
CA ASN A 197 -6.08 16.64 9.20
C ASN A 197 -7.52 16.41 9.68
N GLU A 198 -8.48 16.35 8.74
CA GLU A 198 -9.90 16.18 9.03
C GLU A 198 -10.24 14.83 9.70
N ASP A 199 -9.39 13.83 9.46
CA ASP A 199 -9.54 12.48 10.01
C ASP A 199 -8.73 12.26 11.31
N ALA A 200 -8.21 13.34 11.88
CA ALA A 200 -7.44 13.26 13.13
C ALA A 200 -8.32 12.79 14.28
N SER A 201 -7.83 11.81 15.03
CA SER A 201 -8.57 11.18 16.12
C SER A 201 -7.66 10.80 17.27
N VAL A 202 -8.28 10.65 18.46
CA VAL A 202 -7.66 10.09 19.65
C VAL A 202 -8.44 8.86 20.10
N ILE A 203 -7.73 7.90 20.71
CA ILE A 203 -8.32 6.74 21.36
C ILE A 203 -8.19 6.93 22.87
N ILE A 204 -9.31 7.11 23.54
CA ILE A 204 -9.36 7.37 24.98
C ILE A 204 -10.31 6.39 25.68
N PRO A 205 -10.17 6.18 27.01
CA PRO A 205 -11.16 5.42 27.76
C PRO A 205 -12.56 6.00 27.59
N LYS A 206 -13.60 5.16 27.55
CA LYS A 206 -15.00 5.63 27.47
C LYS A 206 -15.43 6.47 28.68
N THR A 207 -14.70 6.36 29.79
CA THR A 207 -14.90 7.16 31.01
C THR A 207 -14.25 8.54 30.96
N ALA A 208 -13.42 8.80 29.90
CA ALA A 208 -12.71 10.06 29.69
C ALA A 208 -13.33 10.85 28.55
N THR A 209 -13.08 12.14 28.57
CA THR A 209 -13.42 13.09 27.50
C THR A 209 -12.16 13.67 26.88
N PHE A 210 -12.27 14.30 25.72
CA PHE A 210 -11.13 14.97 25.07
C PHE A 210 -10.48 16.04 25.98
N LYS A 211 -11.24 16.68 26.86
CA LYS A 211 -10.74 17.68 27.83
C LYS A 211 -9.75 17.10 28.84
N ASP A 212 -9.79 15.81 29.06
CA ASP A 212 -8.88 15.12 29.99
C ASP A 212 -7.52 14.79 29.33
N THR A 213 -7.34 15.16 28.05
CA THR A 213 -6.08 15.00 27.33
C THR A 213 -5.21 16.26 27.42
N THR A 214 -3.91 16.06 27.35
CA THR A 214 -2.92 17.14 27.20
C THR A 214 -2.32 17.08 25.82
N SER A 215 -2.02 18.23 25.22
CA SER A 215 -1.41 18.29 23.90
C SER A 215 0.03 18.73 23.98
N LYS A 216 0.84 18.21 23.05
CA LYS A 216 2.23 18.60 22.84
C LYS A 216 2.49 18.81 21.36
N MET A 217 3.00 19.97 21.01
CA MET A 217 3.39 20.28 19.64
C MET A 217 4.83 19.84 19.37
N ASN A 218 5.02 19.07 18.32
CA ASN A 218 6.33 18.68 17.82
C ASN A 218 6.55 19.36 16.46
N TYR A 219 7.57 20.22 16.38
CA TYR A 219 7.91 20.90 15.15
C TYR A 219 8.77 20.01 14.24
N ASP A 220 8.34 19.85 13.00
CA ASP A 220 9.17 19.21 11.98
C ASP A 220 10.02 20.29 11.30
N GLY A 221 11.28 20.39 11.64
CA GLY A 221 12.21 21.42 11.13
C GLY A 221 12.47 21.40 9.62
N LYS A 222 11.70 20.64 8.84
CA LYS A 222 11.77 20.56 7.39
C LYS A 222 10.94 21.68 6.75
N LYS A 223 11.47 22.30 5.68
CA LYS A 223 10.74 23.26 4.83
C LYS A 223 9.67 22.52 4.01
N SER A 224 8.58 22.09 4.63
CA SER A 224 7.45 21.44 3.98
C SER A 224 6.15 22.19 4.34
N LYS A 225 5.04 21.88 3.65
CA LYS A 225 3.72 22.41 4.03
C LYS A 225 3.29 21.92 5.43
N ASN A 226 3.86 20.82 5.91
CA ASN A 226 3.66 20.34 7.27
C ASN A 226 4.62 21.06 8.20
N ILE A 227 4.08 21.74 9.22
CA ILE A 227 4.86 22.49 10.22
C ILE A 227 5.31 21.56 11.34
N GLY A 228 4.50 20.50 11.61
CA GLY A 228 4.73 19.59 12.71
C GLY A 228 3.51 18.72 12.98
N SER A 229 3.49 18.10 14.15
CA SER A 229 2.35 17.34 14.67
C SER A 229 1.89 17.90 16.02
N LEU A 230 0.60 17.80 16.27
CA LEU A 230 0.02 18.00 17.58
C LEU A 230 -0.34 16.64 18.14
N ASP A 231 0.41 16.20 19.13
CA ASP A 231 0.28 14.88 19.76
C ASP A 231 -0.51 15.02 21.06
N TYR A 232 -1.47 14.12 21.29
CA TYR A 232 -2.32 14.11 22.47
C TYR A 232 -1.95 12.96 23.40
N TYR A 233 -2.04 13.24 24.69
CA TYR A 233 -1.70 12.31 25.76
C TYR A 233 -2.85 12.25 26.79
N TYR A 234 -3.17 11.05 27.22
CA TYR A 234 -4.00 10.80 28.40
C TYR A 234 -3.10 10.32 29.55
N GLY A 235 -2.88 11.17 30.54
CA GLY A 235 -1.78 11.00 31.48
C GLY A 235 -0.43 11.05 30.77
N THR A 236 0.32 9.95 30.81
CA THR A 236 1.63 9.81 30.13
C THR A 236 1.54 9.03 28.81
N HIS A 237 0.35 8.52 28.46
CA HIS A 237 0.16 7.67 27.30
C HIS A 237 -0.22 8.49 26.08
N TYR A 238 0.50 8.28 24.98
CA TYR A 238 0.13 8.85 23.68
C TYR A 238 -1.19 8.19 23.20
N VAL A 239 -2.18 9.00 22.87
CA VAL A 239 -3.51 8.53 22.48
C VAL A 239 -3.93 8.90 21.08
N GLY A 240 -3.11 9.65 20.36
CA GLY A 240 -3.36 10.06 18.99
C GLY A 240 -2.87 11.47 18.71
N GLY A 241 -3.04 11.95 17.48
CA GLY A 241 -2.60 13.28 17.11
C GLY A 241 -2.95 13.63 15.66
N SER A 242 -2.52 14.79 15.24
CA SER A 242 -2.72 15.30 13.89
C SER A 242 -1.49 15.98 13.34
N GLN A 243 -1.27 15.84 12.04
CA GLN A 243 -0.34 16.70 11.31
C GLN A 243 -0.93 18.09 11.17
N ILE A 244 -0.09 19.10 11.36
CA ILE A 244 -0.45 20.51 11.21
C ILE A 244 0.14 21.02 9.89
N GLN A 245 -0.74 21.54 9.04
CA GLN A 245 -0.39 22.06 7.72
C GLN A 245 -0.67 23.55 7.63
N ILE A 246 0.20 24.28 6.93
CA ILE A 246 -0.07 25.66 6.54
C ILE A 246 -1.04 25.66 5.36
N VAL A 247 -2.13 26.37 5.50
CA VAL A 247 -3.09 26.64 4.42
C VAL A 247 -2.73 27.99 3.80
N GLU A 248 -2.36 27.97 2.54
CA GLU A 248 -2.23 29.21 1.75
C GLU A 248 -3.63 29.81 1.55
N LYS A 249 -4.01 30.78 2.35
CA LYS A 249 -5.20 31.59 2.08
C LYS A 249 -4.88 32.42 0.85
N LYS A 250 -5.67 32.35 -0.22
CA LYS A 250 -5.65 33.39 -1.26
C LYS A 250 -5.97 34.70 -0.56
N ILE A 251 -4.96 35.54 -0.41
CA ILE A 251 -5.15 36.90 0.07
C ILE A 251 -6.05 37.54 -0.99
N GLU A 252 -7.31 37.79 -0.66
CA GLU A 252 -8.13 38.71 -1.46
C GLU A 252 -7.35 40.01 -1.50
N GLN A 253 -6.97 40.45 -2.69
CA GLN A 253 -6.28 41.70 -2.87
C GLN A 253 -7.16 42.78 -2.27
N PHE A 254 -6.72 43.36 -1.16
CA PHE A 254 -7.39 44.52 -0.61
C PHE A 254 -7.55 45.56 -1.73
N PRO A 255 -8.74 46.16 -1.89
CA PRO A 255 -9.00 47.14 -2.95
C PRO A 255 -8.36 48.50 -2.65
N PHE A 256 -7.06 48.54 -2.36
CA PHE A 256 -6.27 49.77 -2.28
C PHE A 256 -5.54 50.08 -3.58
N SER A 257 -6.06 49.63 -4.73
CA SER A 257 -5.46 49.86 -6.05
C SER A 257 -6.02 51.11 -6.76
N ASN A 258 -6.34 52.19 -6.08
CA ASN A 258 -6.62 53.50 -6.71
C ASN A 258 -5.66 54.59 -6.25
N ALA A 259 -4.41 54.25 -6.00
CA ALA A 259 -3.32 55.25 -6.00
C ALA A 259 -2.51 55.00 -7.27
N SER A 260 -2.74 55.85 -8.26
CA SER A 260 -1.94 55.93 -9.47
C SER A 260 -0.48 56.19 -9.14
N THR A 261 0.33 55.15 -9.17
CA THR A 261 1.78 55.31 -9.32
C THR A 261 2.17 54.38 -10.47
N ASN A 262 2.61 55.04 -11.55
CA ASN A 262 3.32 54.39 -12.66
C ASN A 262 4.53 53.65 -12.09
N ILE A 263 4.40 52.35 -11.95
CA ILE A 263 5.52 51.45 -11.70
C ILE A 263 5.63 50.55 -12.94
N ASP A 264 6.80 50.64 -13.57
CA ASP A 264 7.21 49.92 -14.78
C ASP A 264 6.67 48.48 -14.90
N GLU A 265 6.10 48.20 -16.06
CA GLU A 265 5.59 46.91 -16.53
C GLU A 265 6.70 45.88 -16.78
N LYS A 266 7.69 45.75 -15.89
CA LYS A 266 8.84 44.87 -16.18
C LYS A 266 8.99 43.62 -15.30
N THR A 267 7.99 43.19 -14.55
CA THR A 267 8.13 41.97 -13.72
C THR A 267 6.90 41.04 -13.66
N LYS A 268 6.11 40.97 -14.72
CA LYS A 268 5.27 39.77 -14.90
C LYS A 268 6.06 38.78 -15.76
N LYS A 269 6.79 37.85 -15.16
CA LYS A 269 7.15 36.60 -15.82
C LYS A 269 5.85 35.81 -16.01
N VAL A 270 5.08 36.20 -17.03
CA VAL A 270 4.09 35.32 -17.63
C VAL A 270 4.92 34.16 -18.20
N VAL A 271 4.71 32.94 -17.68
CA VAL A 271 5.21 31.75 -18.31
C VAL A 271 4.51 31.70 -19.66
N GLN A 272 5.16 32.27 -20.70
CA GLN A 272 4.71 32.09 -22.05
C GLN A 272 4.92 30.62 -22.39
N VAL A 273 3.82 29.89 -22.42
CA VAL A 273 3.79 28.53 -22.96
C VAL A 273 4.17 28.69 -24.45
N ASP A 274 5.37 28.29 -24.80
CA ASP A 274 5.82 28.32 -26.19
C ASP A 274 5.10 27.21 -26.98
N TRP A 275 3.96 27.58 -27.55
CA TRP A 275 3.14 26.69 -28.36
C TRP A 275 3.92 26.08 -29.54
N LYS A 276 4.97 26.74 -29.99
CA LYS A 276 5.86 26.20 -31.04
C LYS A 276 6.66 25.00 -30.53
N PHE A 277 7.14 25.08 -29.28
CA PHE A 277 7.86 23.96 -28.67
C PHE A 277 6.94 22.75 -28.47
N ILE A 278 5.71 22.96 -28.00
CA ILE A 278 4.71 21.89 -27.86
C ILE A 278 4.39 21.27 -29.23
N PHE A 279 4.16 22.09 -30.24
CA PHE A 279 3.85 21.63 -31.60
C PHE A 279 5.00 20.81 -32.20
N ILE A 280 6.24 21.25 -32.04
CA ILE A 280 7.43 20.51 -32.48
C ILE A 280 7.56 19.18 -31.76
N THR A 281 7.31 19.14 -30.46
CA THR A 281 7.36 17.90 -29.64
C THR A 281 6.32 16.89 -30.12
N VAL A 282 5.10 17.33 -30.40
CA VAL A 282 4.03 16.48 -30.94
C VAL A 282 4.39 15.94 -32.33
N LEU A 283 4.99 16.77 -33.22
CA LEU A 283 5.46 16.33 -34.55
C LEU A 283 6.55 15.26 -34.43
N ILE A 284 7.50 15.43 -33.52
CA ILE A 284 8.58 14.45 -33.31
C ILE A 284 7.98 13.11 -32.84
N ILE A 285 7.04 13.12 -31.90
CA ILE A 285 6.36 11.91 -31.43
C ILE A 285 5.61 11.24 -32.59
N ALA A 286 4.87 11.99 -33.38
CA ALA A 286 4.15 11.46 -34.55
C ALA A 286 5.10 10.84 -35.58
N ALA A 287 6.27 11.46 -35.84
CA ALA A 287 7.30 10.93 -36.74
C ALA A 287 7.88 9.59 -36.18
N ILE A 288 8.14 9.51 -34.88
CA ILE A 288 8.64 8.27 -34.26
C ILE A 288 7.60 7.15 -34.38
N VAL A 289 6.34 7.43 -34.12
CA VAL A 289 5.26 6.45 -34.26
C VAL A 289 5.11 5.99 -35.69
N GLY A 290 5.15 6.93 -36.68
CA GLY A 290 5.13 6.62 -38.11
C GLY A 290 6.30 5.74 -38.53
N PHE A 291 7.51 6.01 -38.02
CA PHE A 291 8.68 5.20 -38.27
C PHE A 291 8.59 3.79 -37.72
N VAL A 292 8.05 3.63 -36.51
CA VAL A 292 7.80 2.32 -35.92
C VAL A 292 6.79 1.51 -36.74
N ILE A 293 5.70 2.15 -37.18
CA ILE A 293 4.71 1.52 -38.08
C ILE A 293 5.34 1.08 -39.38
N LEU A 294 6.21 1.93 -39.97
CA LEU A 294 6.94 1.63 -41.21
C LEU A 294 7.88 0.41 -41.03
N ILE A 295 8.59 0.34 -39.91
CA ILE A 295 9.45 -0.82 -39.57
C ILE A 295 8.59 -2.10 -39.45
N ILE A 296 7.49 -2.04 -38.78
CA ILE A 296 6.57 -3.19 -38.64
C ILE A 296 6.05 -3.63 -40.01
N TYR A 297 5.69 -2.68 -40.86
CA TYR A 297 5.23 -2.95 -42.21
C TYR A 297 6.31 -3.59 -43.07
N VAL A 298 7.54 -3.07 -43.03
CA VAL A 298 8.69 -3.62 -43.78
C VAL A 298 9.05 -5.01 -43.31
N VAL A 299 9.09 -5.24 -41.98
CA VAL A 299 9.38 -6.55 -41.40
C VAL A 299 8.30 -7.55 -41.78
N ARG A 300 7.04 -7.16 -41.74
CA ARG A 300 5.90 -8.02 -42.10
C ARG A 300 5.94 -8.39 -43.60
N ASN A 301 6.21 -7.42 -44.48
CA ASN A 301 6.35 -7.70 -45.90
C ASN A 301 7.61 -8.50 -46.22
N PHE A 302 8.71 -8.30 -45.49
CA PHE A 302 9.93 -9.09 -45.70
C PHE A 302 9.71 -10.58 -45.36
N TYR A 303 8.94 -10.88 -44.33
CA TYR A 303 8.57 -12.27 -44.04
C TYR A 303 7.67 -12.89 -45.11
N LEU A 304 6.72 -12.15 -45.67
CA LEU A 304 5.86 -12.60 -46.77
C LEU A 304 6.67 -12.85 -48.03
N LEU A 305 7.54 -11.92 -48.41
CA LEU A 305 8.44 -12.07 -49.56
C LEU A 305 9.40 -13.26 -49.44
N ARG A 306 9.92 -13.47 -48.21
CA ARG A 306 10.79 -14.62 -47.93
C ARG A 306 10.02 -15.94 -47.97
N TYR A 307 8.77 -15.93 -47.54
CA TYR A 307 7.88 -17.09 -47.61
C TYR A 307 7.57 -17.44 -49.08
N GLU A 308 7.16 -16.48 -49.90
CA GLU A 308 6.90 -16.66 -51.33
C GLU A 308 8.14 -17.12 -52.12
N PHE A 309 9.29 -16.52 -51.80
CA PHE A 309 10.55 -16.93 -52.42
C PHE A 309 10.89 -18.40 -52.08
N ASN A 310 10.69 -18.81 -50.85
CA ASN A 310 10.92 -20.17 -50.46
C ASN A 310 9.91 -21.15 -51.09
N GLN A 311 8.68 -20.76 -51.32
CA GLN A 311 7.68 -21.56 -51.99
C GLN A 311 8.05 -21.74 -53.50
N ARG A 312 8.39 -20.65 -54.19
CA ARG A 312 8.85 -20.71 -55.59
C ARG A 312 10.13 -21.57 -55.77
N ARG A 313 11.01 -21.53 -54.77
CA ARG A 313 12.22 -22.38 -54.78
C ARG A 313 11.86 -23.88 -54.61
N LYS A 314 10.92 -24.21 -53.74
CA LYS A 314 10.42 -25.59 -53.57
C LYS A 314 9.73 -26.10 -54.83
N GLU A 315 8.92 -25.29 -55.49
CA GLU A 315 8.28 -25.67 -56.76
C GLU A 315 9.28 -25.90 -57.89
N LYS A 316 10.29 -25.03 -58.02
CA LYS A 316 11.37 -25.23 -59.00
C LYS A 316 12.14 -26.55 -58.79
N ILE A 317 12.38 -26.92 -57.53
CA ILE A 317 13.03 -28.17 -57.16
C ILE A 317 12.12 -29.38 -57.50
N LYS A 318 10.81 -29.25 -57.21
CA LYS A 318 9.83 -30.28 -57.49
C LYS A 318 9.68 -30.54 -59.00
N ASN A 319 9.60 -29.46 -59.77
CA ASN A 319 9.52 -29.53 -61.23
C ASN A 319 10.81 -30.09 -61.89
N LYS A 320 11.99 -29.75 -61.32
CA LYS A 320 13.26 -30.35 -61.76
C LYS A 320 13.35 -31.86 -61.48
N LYS A 321 12.83 -32.31 -60.32
CA LYS A 321 12.77 -33.72 -59.97
C LYS A 321 11.77 -34.52 -60.85
N GLN A 322 10.64 -33.88 -61.21
CA GLN A 322 9.66 -34.49 -62.08
C GLN A 322 10.23 -34.62 -63.53
N LYS A 323 10.83 -33.58 -64.09
CA LYS A 323 11.47 -33.66 -65.41
C LYS A 323 12.59 -34.68 -65.48
N LYS A 324 13.32 -34.91 -64.38
CA LYS A 324 14.33 -35.98 -64.30
C LYS A 324 13.75 -37.40 -64.24
N LYS A 325 12.55 -37.54 -63.60
CA LYS A 325 11.82 -38.80 -63.60
C LYS A 325 11.26 -39.13 -65.00
N ASP A 326 10.66 -38.13 -65.63
CA ASP A 326 10.07 -38.31 -66.99
C ASP A 326 11.12 -38.57 -68.08
N SER A 327 12.38 -38.09 -67.90
CA SER A 327 13.48 -38.39 -68.83
C SER A 327 14.07 -39.81 -68.63
N ASN A 328 14.01 -40.35 -67.41
CA ASN A 328 14.49 -41.73 -67.12
C ASN A 328 13.45 -42.81 -67.45
N GLN A 329 12.20 -42.46 -67.74
CA GLN A 329 11.18 -43.39 -68.22
C GLN A 329 11.11 -43.47 -69.77
N LYS A 330 11.90 -42.67 -70.48
CA LYS A 330 11.95 -42.64 -71.94
C LYS A 330 13.24 -43.29 -72.52
N GLN A 331 14.09 -43.84 -71.66
CA GLN A 331 15.14 -44.80 -72.02
C GLN A 331 14.73 -46.17 -71.56
#